data_3375c574be9cba54807c285784af1c1f
#
_entry.id   3375c574be9cba54807c285784af1c1f
#
_cell.length_a   1.000
_cell.length_b   1.000
_cell.length_c   1.000
_cell.angle_alpha   90.00
_cell.angle_beta   90.00
_cell.angle_gamma   90.00
#
_symmetry.space_group_name_H-M   'P 1'
#
loop_
_entity.id
_entity.type
_entity.pdbx_description
1 polymer ?
#
loop_
_entity_poly.entity_id
_entity_poly.type
_entity_poly.pdbx_seq_one_letter_code
_entity_poly.pdbx_strand_id
1 'polypeptide(L)'
;MTSPELPSASTPDAAGVPFAVPGAEWHVEDDFGLSLTLAIGRARQTFRWLRPGSFLMGSPADEPQRGSAELLHEVTLSRGFWIADTACTQALWMAVWPVNPSHFQDDPRNPVENVAWHDAQRFIGELNRRLSGVHARLPTEAEWEYACRAGTTTPFSFGSTVTTDEINYHGDFPYAGGAPGAYRQRPLPVRTLPANAWGLYEMHGNVWEWCEDWYADYPHEPQIDPRGPAFGKMRVLRGGTWSDPARYARAATRSRIEPAYRPRSTGFRLVLGAP
;
A
#
# COMPACT_ATOMS: atom_id res chain seq x y z
N MET A 1 -1.62 24.58 -26.81
CA MET A 1 -1.93 23.87 -25.54
C MET A 1 -0.79 24.20 -24.61
N THR A 2 -1.04 25.10 -23.69
CA THR A 2 -0.06 25.58 -22.70
C THR A 2 0.10 24.50 -21.63
N SER A 3 1.33 24.01 -21.46
CA SER A 3 1.68 23.15 -20.31
C SER A 3 1.34 23.91 -19.01
N PRO A 4 0.76 23.26 -18.00
CA PRO A 4 0.59 23.90 -16.71
C PRO A 4 1.95 24.26 -16.13
N GLU A 5 2.14 25.51 -15.74
CA GLU A 5 3.35 25.97 -15.06
C GLU A 5 3.52 25.21 -13.75
N LEU A 6 4.67 24.58 -13.59
CA LEU A 6 5.10 23.98 -12.34
C LEU A 6 5.23 25.11 -11.28
N PRO A 7 4.77 24.93 -10.06
CA PRO A 7 5.10 25.83 -8.98
C PRO A 7 6.62 25.90 -8.81
N SER A 8 7.19 27.10 -8.79
CA SER A 8 8.63 27.35 -8.67
C SER A 8 9.19 26.70 -7.41
N ALA A 9 10.29 25.97 -7.56
CA ALA A 9 11.03 25.39 -6.45
C ALA A 9 11.63 26.49 -5.58
N SER A 10 10.95 26.89 -4.53
CA SER A 10 11.48 27.51 -3.31
C SER A 10 10.40 28.14 -2.44
N THR A 11 9.62 27.32 -1.76
CA THR A 11 8.96 27.70 -0.49
C THR A 11 9.02 26.51 0.44
N PRO A 12 9.45 26.67 1.69
CA PRO A 12 9.47 25.56 2.63
C PRO A 12 8.04 25.14 2.96
N ASP A 13 7.75 23.88 2.66
CA ASP A 13 6.76 23.02 3.28
C ASP A 13 5.40 23.63 3.67
N ALA A 14 4.56 23.93 2.71
CA ALA A 14 3.13 23.80 2.92
C ALA A 14 2.82 22.28 2.98
N ALA A 15 2.62 21.73 4.17
CA ALA A 15 2.48 20.30 4.46
C ALA A 15 1.45 19.54 3.59
N GLY A 16 0.59 20.26 2.87
CA GLY A 16 -0.41 19.72 1.95
C GLY A 16 -0.15 19.94 0.46
N VAL A 17 0.99 20.52 0.08
CA VAL A 17 1.30 20.79 -1.34
C VAL A 17 2.12 19.62 -1.90
N PRO A 18 1.72 19.05 -3.05
CA PRO A 18 2.49 18.00 -3.69
C PRO A 18 3.89 18.47 -4.09
N PHE A 19 4.91 17.70 -3.71
CA PHE A 19 6.27 17.95 -4.19
C PHE A 19 6.46 17.40 -5.60
N ALA A 20 7.33 18.05 -6.37
CA ALA A 20 7.68 17.63 -7.72
C ALA A 20 8.50 16.32 -7.70
N VAL A 21 8.17 15.42 -8.63
CA VAL A 21 8.91 14.17 -8.84
C VAL A 21 9.58 14.24 -10.20
N PRO A 22 10.92 14.26 -10.26
CA PRO A 22 11.66 14.35 -11.51
C PRO A 22 11.31 13.24 -12.50
N GLY A 23 11.07 13.60 -13.75
CA GLY A 23 10.74 12.64 -14.82
C GLY A 23 9.33 12.04 -14.74
N ALA A 24 8.49 12.50 -13.82
CA ALA A 24 7.11 12.06 -13.76
C ALA A 24 6.22 12.80 -14.76
N GLU A 25 5.29 12.07 -15.33
CA GLU A 25 4.17 12.60 -16.10
C GLU A 25 3.03 12.93 -15.11
N TRP A 26 2.69 14.21 -14.99
CA TRP A 26 1.62 14.68 -14.13
C TRP A 26 0.28 14.56 -14.82
N HIS A 27 -0.74 14.16 -14.07
CA HIS A 27 -2.11 14.08 -14.56
C HIS A 27 -2.96 15.14 -13.88
N VAL A 28 -3.96 15.62 -14.60
CA VAL A 28 -5.00 16.49 -14.06
C VAL A 28 -5.72 15.74 -12.94
N GLU A 29 -6.17 16.45 -11.93
CA GLU A 29 -6.99 15.91 -10.85
C GLU A 29 -8.23 15.23 -11.44
N ASP A 30 -8.42 13.96 -11.09
CA ASP A 30 -9.59 13.15 -11.45
C ASP A 30 -10.49 12.95 -10.21
N ASP A 31 -11.52 12.12 -10.31
CA ASP A 31 -12.45 11.83 -9.22
C ASP A 31 -11.77 11.28 -7.95
N PHE A 32 -10.54 10.77 -8.08
CA PHE A 32 -9.73 10.24 -6.98
C PHE A 32 -8.64 11.23 -6.49
N GLY A 33 -8.59 12.42 -7.06
CA GLY A 33 -7.58 13.42 -6.75
C GLY A 33 -6.38 13.42 -7.69
N LEU A 34 -5.30 14.05 -7.24
CA LEU A 34 -4.10 14.28 -8.03
C LEU A 34 -3.28 13.01 -8.20
N SER A 35 -2.76 12.78 -9.40
CA SER A 35 -1.89 11.65 -9.70
C SER A 35 -0.69 12.03 -10.58
N LEU A 36 0.33 11.19 -10.54
CA LEU A 36 1.45 11.22 -11.46
C LEU A 36 1.83 9.80 -11.91
N THR A 37 2.50 9.68 -13.04
CA THR A 37 3.04 8.40 -13.53
C THR A 37 4.53 8.49 -13.75
N LEU A 38 5.26 7.53 -13.20
CA LEU A 38 6.67 7.29 -13.49
C LEU A 38 6.81 6.19 -14.55
N ALA A 39 7.59 6.46 -15.59
CA ALA A 39 8.02 5.46 -16.57
C ALA A 39 9.35 4.86 -16.14
N ILE A 40 9.39 3.51 -16.01
CA ILE A 40 10.58 2.76 -15.63
C ILE A 40 10.81 1.70 -16.73
N GLY A 41 11.67 2.00 -17.68
CA GLY A 41 11.78 1.20 -18.91
C GLY A 41 10.47 1.20 -19.68
N ARG A 42 9.88 0.00 -19.86
CA ARG A 42 8.55 -0.15 -20.49
C ARG A 42 7.40 -0.20 -19.48
N ALA A 43 7.72 -0.30 -18.21
CA ALA A 43 6.72 -0.32 -17.13
C ALA A 43 6.31 1.11 -16.76
N ARG A 44 5.08 1.25 -16.32
CA ARG A 44 4.53 2.50 -15.81
C ARG A 44 3.94 2.25 -14.43
N GLN A 45 4.20 3.15 -13.48
CA GLN A 45 3.61 3.14 -12.16
C GLN A 45 2.94 4.48 -11.89
N THR A 46 1.66 4.43 -11.63
CA THR A 46 0.89 5.60 -11.19
C THR A 46 0.97 5.73 -9.67
N PHE A 47 1.06 6.97 -9.20
CA PHE A 47 1.05 7.34 -7.80
C PHE A 47 -0.09 8.33 -7.55
N ARG A 48 -0.75 8.21 -6.41
CA ARG A 48 -1.78 9.11 -5.91
C ARG A 48 -1.20 10.00 -4.82
N TRP A 49 -1.56 11.29 -4.86
CA TRP A 49 -1.21 12.22 -3.80
C TRP A 49 -2.17 12.08 -2.64
N LEU A 50 -1.68 11.68 -1.49
CA LEU A 50 -2.43 11.68 -0.26
C LEU A 50 -2.06 12.91 0.57
N ARG A 51 -3.08 13.70 0.92
CA ARG A 51 -2.90 14.92 1.73
C ARG A 51 -2.58 14.53 3.17
N PRO A 52 -1.90 15.43 3.94
CA PRO A 52 -1.77 15.24 5.38
C PRO A 52 -3.14 15.13 6.04
N GLY A 53 -3.21 14.44 7.16
CA GLY A 53 -4.46 14.29 7.89
C GLY A 53 -4.32 13.41 9.12
N SER A 54 -5.37 13.41 9.95
CA SER A 54 -5.46 12.54 11.12
C SER A 54 -6.52 11.47 10.89
N PHE A 55 -6.29 10.29 11.45
CA PHE A 55 -7.23 9.18 11.39
C PHE A 55 -7.13 8.30 12.63
N LEU A 56 -8.11 7.43 12.83
CA LEU A 56 -8.07 6.41 13.86
C LEU A 56 -7.43 5.14 13.28
N MET A 57 -6.23 4.82 13.76
CA MET A 57 -5.47 3.62 13.41
C MET A 57 -5.81 2.47 14.36
N GLY A 58 -5.97 1.27 13.83
CA GLY A 58 -6.42 0.11 14.60
C GLY A 58 -7.93 -0.11 14.47
N SER A 59 -8.52 -0.87 15.36
CA SER A 59 -9.95 -1.23 15.33
C SER A 59 -10.66 -1.00 16.65
N PRO A 60 -11.93 -0.55 16.65
CA PRO A 60 -12.73 -0.42 17.87
C PRO A 60 -12.95 -1.79 18.53
N ALA A 61 -13.21 -1.79 19.84
CA ALA A 61 -13.27 -3.03 20.64
C ALA A 61 -14.39 -4.00 20.21
N ASP A 62 -15.43 -3.47 19.58
CA ASP A 62 -16.60 -4.19 19.07
C ASP A 62 -16.49 -4.60 17.60
N GLU A 63 -15.38 -4.28 16.92
CA GLU A 63 -15.19 -4.70 15.53
C GLU A 63 -15.12 -6.24 15.44
N PRO A 64 -15.98 -6.90 14.64
CA PRO A 64 -15.99 -8.35 14.53
C PRO A 64 -14.62 -8.90 14.09
N GLN A 65 -14.20 -9.99 14.69
CA GLN A 65 -12.98 -10.72 14.31
C GLN A 65 -11.67 -9.89 14.39
N ARG A 66 -11.68 -8.82 15.20
CA ARG A 66 -10.48 -8.01 15.45
C ARG A 66 -9.36 -8.80 16.12
N GLY A 67 -8.13 -8.43 15.86
CA GLY A 67 -6.94 -8.95 16.57
C GLY A 67 -6.63 -8.13 17.82
N SER A 68 -5.97 -8.76 18.81
CA SER A 68 -5.56 -8.08 20.07
C SER A 68 -4.51 -6.99 19.86
N ALA A 69 -3.77 -7.02 18.74
CA ALA A 69 -2.71 -6.08 18.41
C ALA A 69 -3.19 -4.83 17.66
N GLU A 70 -4.51 -4.67 17.49
CA GLU A 70 -5.13 -3.59 16.73
C GLU A 70 -5.67 -2.50 17.67
N LEU A 71 -4.85 -2.06 18.66
CA LEU A 71 -5.24 -1.00 19.58
C LEU A 71 -5.63 0.27 18.82
N LEU A 72 -6.88 0.73 19.05
CA LEU A 72 -7.38 1.95 18.41
C LEU A 72 -6.72 3.19 19.04
N HIS A 73 -6.09 4.01 18.23
CA HIS A 73 -5.45 5.27 18.65
C HIS A 73 -5.45 6.29 17.52
N GLU A 74 -5.29 7.55 17.85
CA GLU A 74 -5.22 8.63 16.86
C GLU A 74 -3.80 8.70 16.26
N VAL A 75 -3.74 8.82 14.93
CA VAL A 75 -2.50 9.07 14.19
C VAL A 75 -2.67 10.28 13.30
N THR A 76 -1.69 11.19 13.34
CA THR A 76 -1.58 12.32 12.42
C THR A 76 -0.39 12.09 11.48
N LEU A 77 -0.66 12.11 10.18
CA LEU A 77 0.37 12.22 9.14
C LEU A 77 0.53 13.71 8.83
N SER A 78 1.63 14.28 9.27
CA SER A 78 1.86 15.73 9.21
C SER A 78 2.20 16.23 7.81
N ARG A 79 2.59 15.34 6.91
CA ARG A 79 2.99 15.63 5.52
C ARG A 79 2.25 14.74 4.54
N GLY A 80 1.90 15.29 3.39
CA GLY A 80 1.40 14.51 2.28
C GLY A 80 2.50 13.68 1.62
N PHE A 81 2.09 12.63 0.91
CA PHE A 81 3.01 11.72 0.23
C PHE A 81 2.38 11.14 -1.04
N TRP A 82 3.23 10.71 -1.96
CA TRP A 82 2.80 9.96 -3.13
C TRP A 82 2.84 8.47 -2.82
N ILE A 83 1.73 7.77 -3.03
CA ILE A 83 1.67 6.30 -2.88
C ILE A 83 1.30 5.66 -4.21
N ALA A 84 1.95 4.56 -4.56
CA ALA A 84 1.60 3.76 -5.73
C ALA A 84 0.16 3.28 -5.63
N ASP A 85 -0.61 3.49 -6.69
CA ASP A 85 -2.03 3.13 -6.72
C ASP A 85 -2.27 1.62 -6.74
N THR A 86 -1.24 0.84 -7.04
CA THR A 86 -1.23 -0.63 -7.01
C THR A 86 -0.02 -1.16 -6.28
N ALA A 87 -0.03 -2.43 -5.91
CA ALA A 87 1.19 -3.16 -5.56
C ALA A 87 2.19 -3.12 -6.74
N CYS A 88 3.49 -3.26 -6.44
CA CYS A 88 4.54 -3.40 -7.44
C CYS A 88 4.23 -4.58 -8.36
N THR A 89 4.07 -4.32 -9.66
CA THR A 89 3.78 -5.37 -10.64
C THR A 89 5.05 -6.14 -11.03
N GLN A 90 4.88 -7.35 -11.56
CA GLN A 90 5.99 -8.13 -12.13
C GLN A 90 6.63 -7.39 -13.31
N ALA A 91 5.84 -6.65 -14.12
CA ALA A 91 6.37 -5.79 -15.17
C ALA A 91 7.30 -4.71 -14.62
N LEU A 92 6.91 -4.04 -13.53
CA LEU A 92 7.73 -3.03 -12.86
C LEU A 92 8.98 -3.66 -12.25
N TRP A 93 8.83 -4.78 -11.55
CA TRP A 93 9.94 -5.52 -10.99
C TRP A 93 10.98 -5.87 -12.06
N MET A 94 10.52 -6.47 -13.18
CA MET A 94 11.39 -6.89 -14.29
C MET A 94 12.05 -5.71 -15.03
N ALA A 95 11.46 -4.51 -14.97
CA ALA A 95 12.10 -3.31 -15.51
C ALA A 95 13.35 -2.88 -14.71
N VAL A 96 13.41 -3.26 -13.43
CA VAL A 96 14.52 -2.93 -12.51
C VAL A 96 15.45 -4.12 -12.28
N TRP A 97 14.88 -5.31 -12.12
CA TRP A 97 15.60 -6.54 -11.79
C TRP A 97 15.30 -7.66 -12.78
N PRO A 98 16.30 -8.33 -13.36
CA PRO A 98 16.08 -9.21 -14.53
C PRO A 98 15.41 -10.56 -14.20
N VAL A 99 15.29 -10.92 -12.91
CA VAL A 99 14.73 -12.20 -12.48
C VAL A 99 13.43 -12.00 -11.75
N ASN A 100 12.34 -12.58 -12.26
CA ASN A 100 11.03 -12.56 -11.61
C ASN A 100 10.98 -13.67 -10.54
N PRO A 101 10.83 -13.33 -9.23
CA PRO A 101 10.77 -14.31 -8.15
C PRO A 101 9.39 -14.93 -7.97
N SER A 102 8.37 -14.40 -8.63
CA SER A 102 6.96 -14.74 -8.40
C SER A 102 6.65 -16.18 -8.76
N HIS A 103 5.69 -16.78 -8.06
CA HIS A 103 5.16 -18.09 -8.37
C HIS A 103 4.16 -18.05 -9.54
N PHE A 104 3.27 -17.05 -9.55
CA PHE A 104 2.26 -16.85 -10.59
C PHE A 104 2.76 -15.87 -11.65
N GLN A 105 3.28 -16.37 -12.78
CA GLN A 105 3.97 -15.57 -13.80
C GLN A 105 3.20 -15.45 -15.13
N ASP A 106 1.91 -15.69 -15.14
CA ASP A 106 1.08 -15.77 -16.35
C ASP A 106 0.61 -14.40 -16.86
N ASP A 107 0.64 -13.35 -16.03
CA ASP A 107 0.34 -11.97 -16.45
C ASP A 107 1.36 -11.00 -15.82
N PRO A 108 2.06 -10.17 -16.61
CA PRO A 108 3.02 -9.20 -16.09
C PRO A 108 2.40 -8.10 -15.23
N ARG A 109 1.06 -7.94 -15.24
CA ARG A 109 0.32 -7.04 -14.37
C ARG A 109 0.03 -7.66 -12.99
N ASN A 110 0.28 -8.96 -12.78
CA ASN A 110 0.20 -9.53 -11.45
C ASN A 110 1.15 -8.79 -10.50
N PRO A 111 0.79 -8.62 -9.21
CA PRO A 111 1.74 -8.15 -8.22
C PRO A 111 2.97 -9.07 -8.20
N VAL A 112 4.15 -8.50 -8.02
CA VAL A 112 5.32 -9.31 -7.68
C VAL A 112 5.09 -9.91 -6.30
N GLU A 113 5.34 -11.21 -6.16
CA GLU A 113 5.21 -11.91 -4.88
C GLU A 113 6.41 -12.84 -4.67
N ASN A 114 6.46 -13.54 -3.53
CA ASN A 114 7.61 -14.37 -3.15
C ASN A 114 8.89 -13.53 -2.95
N VAL A 115 8.73 -12.32 -2.45
CA VAL A 115 9.80 -11.37 -2.15
C VAL A 115 9.95 -11.16 -0.65
N ALA A 116 11.18 -11.18 -0.15
CA ALA A 116 11.53 -10.80 1.19
C ALA A 116 11.52 -9.26 1.35
N TRP A 117 11.44 -8.75 2.57
CA TRP A 117 11.60 -7.32 2.85
C TRP A 117 12.95 -6.80 2.32
N HIS A 118 14.01 -7.58 2.49
CA HIS A 118 15.33 -7.23 1.96
C HIS A 118 15.38 -7.20 0.42
N ASP A 119 14.55 -8.01 -0.27
CA ASP A 119 14.45 -7.97 -1.73
C ASP A 119 13.76 -6.68 -2.19
N ALA A 120 12.67 -6.28 -1.50
CA ALA A 120 12.00 -5.01 -1.74
C ALA A 120 12.94 -3.81 -1.53
N GLN A 121 13.73 -3.80 -0.45
CA GLN A 121 14.71 -2.74 -0.18
C GLN A 121 15.81 -2.68 -1.25
N ARG A 122 16.31 -3.83 -1.72
CA ARG A 122 17.29 -3.86 -2.83
C ARG A 122 16.69 -3.35 -4.13
N PHE A 123 15.46 -3.74 -4.44
CA PHE A 123 14.73 -3.22 -5.60
C PHE A 123 14.59 -1.70 -5.52
N ILE A 124 14.17 -1.16 -4.37
CA ILE A 124 14.00 0.27 -4.13
C ILE A 124 15.33 1.02 -4.25
N GLY A 125 16.40 0.48 -3.69
CA GLY A 125 17.74 1.06 -3.83
C GLY A 125 18.21 1.16 -5.29
N GLU A 126 17.97 0.11 -6.09
CA GLU A 126 18.29 0.11 -7.51
C GLU A 126 17.37 1.07 -8.30
N LEU A 127 16.08 1.15 -7.96
CA LEU A 127 15.14 2.09 -8.55
C LEU A 127 15.59 3.54 -8.31
N ASN A 128 15.91 3.89 -7.07
CA ASN A 128 16.39 5.23 -6.69
C ASN A 128 17.72 5.59 -7.38
N ARG A 129 18.60 4.60 -7.59
CA ARG A 129 19.85 4.82 -8.34
C ARG A 129 19.59 5.14 -9.80
N ARG A 130 18.56 4.56 -10.42
CA ARG A 130 18.18 4.79 -11.83
C ARG A 130 17.42 6.09 -12.07
N LEU A 131 16.61 6.48 -11.10
CA LEU A 131 15.75 7.64 -11.17
C LEU A 131 16.29 8.75 -10.26
N SER A 132 17.16 9.58 -10.80
CA SER A 132 17.78 10.69 -10.05
C SER A 132 16.72 11.63 -9.47
N GLY A 133 16.82 11.93 -8.19
CA GLY A 133 15.88 12.82 -7.48
C GLY A 133 14.53 12.17 -7.12
N VAL A 134 14.35 10.88 -7.38
CA VAL A 134 13.21 10.11 -6.86
C VAL A 134 13.64 9.43 -5.56
N HIS A 135 12.80 9.52 -4.53
CA HIS A 135 13.04 8.93 -3.22
C HIS A 135 11.97 7.88 -2.91
N ALA A 136 11.99 6.78 -3.68
CA ALA A 136 11.10 5.66 -3.43
C ALA A 136 11.48 4.94 -2.13
N ARG A 137 10.46 4.47 -1.40
CA ARG A 137 10.56 3.68 -0.18
C ARG A 137 9.32 2.80 0.01
N LEU A 138 9.33 1.93 0.99
CA LEU A 138 8.11 1.29 1.48
C LEU A 138 7.23 2.32 2.23
N PRO A 139 5.91 2.13 2.29
CA PRO A 139 5.06 2.90 3.20
C PRO A 139 5.42 2.57 4.66
N THR A 140 5.25 3.53 5.56
CA THR A 140 5.12 3.18 6.98
C THR A 140 3.80 2.43 7.19
N GLU A 141 3.67 1.71 8.31
CA GLU A 141 2.43 1.02 8.64
C GLU A 141 1.24 1.99 8.72
N ALA A 142 1.47 3.19 9.28
CA ALA A 142 0.46 4.22 9.39
C ALA A 142 0.07 4.82 8.03
N GLU A 143 1.02 5.09 7.16
CA GLU A 143 0.75 5.54 5.78
C GLU A 143 -0.06 4.50 5.01
N TRP A 144 0.28 3.22 5.19
CA TRP A 144 -0.44 2.13 4.54
C TRP A 144 -1.90 2.05 5.00
N GLU A 145 -2.16 2.09 6.34
CA GLU A 145 -3.52 2.00 6.88
C GLU A 145 -4.34 3.25 6.54
N TYR A 146 -3.75 4.45 6.59
CA TYR A 146 -4.37 5.69 6.15
C TYR A 146 -4.84 5.60 4.70
N ALA A 147 -3.97 5.12 3.82
CA ALA A 147 -4.25 4.91 2.41
C ALA A 147 -5.33 3.82 2.19
N CYS A 148 -5.27 2.72 2.93
CA CYS A 148 -6.24 1.63 2.87
C CYS A 148 -7.63 2.10 3.27
N ARG A 149 -7.75 2.87 4.35
CA ARG A 149 -9.04 3.40 4.83
C ARG A 149 -9.67 4.42 3.91
N ALA A 150 -8.88 5.22 3.23
CA ALA A 150 -9.37 6.26 2.32
C ALA A 150 -10.49 7.11 2.94
N GLY A 151 -10.33 7.52 4.21
CA GLY A 151 -11.26 8.34 4.97
C GLY A 151 -12.37 7.57 5.71
N THR A 152 -12.43 6.24 5.59
CA THR A 152 -13.43 5.43 6.32
C THR A 152 -12.93 4.99 7.70
N THR A 153 -13.87 4.66 8.59
CA THR A 153 -13.61 4.05 9.90
C THR A 153 -14.08 2.59 9.97
N THR A 154 -14.66 2.10 8.88
CA THR A 154 -15.19 0.73 8.75
C THR A 154 -14.06 -0.30 8.59
N PRO A 155 -14.32 -1.61 8.79
CA PRO A 155 -13.33 -2.67 8.59
C PRO A 155 -12.69 -2.68 7.20
N PHE A 156 -13.46 -2.29 6.17
CA PHE A 156 -12.99 -2.15 4.79
C PHE A 156 -13.31 -0.76 4.26
N SER A 157 -12.54 -0.27 3.30
CA SER A 157 -12.85 0.99 2.60
C SER A 157 -14.17 0.94 1.81
N PHE A 158 -14.71 -0.26 1.60
CA PHE A 158 -15.99 -0.53 0.96
C PHE A 158 -17.18 -0.58 1.95
N GLY A 159 -16.90 -0.56 3.27
CA GLY A 159 -17.93 -0.57 4.30
C GLY A 159 -17.69 -1.60 5.40
N SER A 160 -18.76 -2.00 6.10
CA SER A 160 -18.70 -2.95 7.22
C SER A 160 -18.58 -4.41 6.79
N THR A 161 -18.85 -4.71 5.53
CA THR A 161 -18.72 -6.05 4.91
C THR A 161 -18.03 -5.91 3.57
N VAL A 162 -17.63 -7.02 2.98
CA VAL A 162 -16.96 -7.07 1.69
C VAL A 162 -17.29 -8.36 0.95
N THR A 163 -17.27 -8.30 -0.37
CA THR A 163 -17.53 -9.42 -1.27
C THR A 163 -16.30 -9.74 -2.13
N THR A 164 -16.34 -10.88 -2.84
CA THR A 164 -15.27 -11.25 -3.78
C THR A 164 -15.29 -10.43 -5.07
N ASP A 165 -16.31 -9.62 -5.31
CA ASP A 165 -16.36 -8.68 -6.44
C ASP A 165 -15.66 -7.36 -6.11
N GLU A 166 -15.37 -7.10 -4.83
CA GLU A 166 -14.67 -5.92 -4.34
C GLU A 166 -13.22 -6.22 -4.00
N ILE A 167 -12.92 -7.40 -3.43
CA ILE A 167 -11.57 -7.78 -3.04
C ILE A 167 -11.25 -9.25 -3.36
N ASN A 168 -9.96 -9.58 -3.46
CA ASN A 168 -9.50 -10.94 -3.71
C ASN A 168 -9.04 -11.62 -2.40
N TYR A 169 -9.87 -12.54 -1.90
CA TYR A 169 -9.63 -13.31 -0.69
C TYR A 169 -10.15 -14.75 -0.87
N HIS A 170 -9.98 -15.63 0.13
CA HIS A 170 -10.55 -16.98 0.10
C HIS A 170 -12.07 -16.92 0.27
N GLY A 171 -12.80 -16.92 -0.83
CA GLY A 171 -14.24 -16.66 -0.89
C GLY A 171 -15.12 -17.56 -0.04
N ASP A 172 -14.65 -18.77 0.34
CA ASP A 172 -15.40 -19.67 1.24
C ASP A 172 -15.43 -19.17 2.70
N PHE A 173 -14.59 -18.16 3.06
CA PHE A 173 -14.51 -17.61 4.40
C PHE A 173 -14.81 -16.10 4.41
N PRO A 174 -16.08 -15.73 4.21
CA PRO A 174 -16.49 -14.33 4.20
C PRO A 174 -16.37 -13.67 5.59
N TYR A 175 -16.41 -12.34 5.62
CA TYR A 175 -16.37 -11.58 6.85
C TYR A 175 -17.76 -11.48 7.51
N ALA A 176 -17.80 -11.62 8.86
CA ALA A 176 -18.95 -11.29 9.72
C ALA A 176 -20.29 -11.86 9.24
N GLY A 177 -20.30 -13.09 8.77
CA GLY A 177 -21.52 -13.77 8.30
C GLY A 177 -21.99 -13.38 6.90
N GLY A 178 -21.13 -12.75 6.12
CA GLY A 178 -21.38 -12.50 4.69
C GLY A 178 -21.58 -13.79 3.88
N ALA A 179 -22.04 -13.66 2.64
CA ALA A 179 -22.19 -14.81 1.75
C ALA A 179 -20.84 -15.28 1.21
N PRO A 180 -20.61 -16.61 1.09
CA PRO A 180 -19.46 -17.12 0.36
C PRO A 180 -19.40 -16.61 -1.09
N GLY A 181 -18.19 -16.48 -1.62
CA GLY A 181 -17.95 -15.98 -2.97
C GLY A 181 -16.86 -16.78 -3.69
N ALA A 182 -16.31 -16.23 -4.76
CA ALA A 182 -15.32 -16.92 -5.58
C ALA A 182 -13.98 -17.07 -4.85
N TYR A 183 -13.48 -18.30 -4.74
CA TYR A 183 -12.10 -18.57 -4.37
C TYR A 183 -11.24 -18.74 -5.63
N ARG A 184 -10.49 -17.72 -5.99
CA ARG A 184 -9.73 -17.65 -7.25
C ARG A 184 -8.42 -18.41 -7.22
N GLN A 185 -7.92 -18.79 -6.03
CA GLN A 185 -6.71 -19.60 -5.79
C GLN A 185 -5.40 -18.97 -6.34
N ARG A 186 -5.42 -17.65 -6.57
CA ARG A 186 -4.28 -16.92 -7.15
C ARG A 186 -4.43 -15.41 -6.95
N PRO A 187 -3.33 -14.65 -7.03
CA PRO A 187 -3.45 -13.20 -7.15
C PRO A 187 -4.10 -12.82 -8.48
N LEU A 188 -4.78 -11.69 -8.49
CA LEU A 188 -5.31 -11.06 -9.70
C LEU A 188 -4.33 -10.01 -10.22
N PRO A 189 -4.31 -9.77 -11.54
CA PRO A 189 -3.67 -8.60 -12.11
C PRO A 189 -4.18 -7.33 -11.46
N VAL A 190 -3.30 -6.38 -11.20
CA VAL A 190 -3.68 -5.13 -10.56
C VAL A 190 -4.75 -4.37 -11.35
N ARG A 191 -5.60 -3.62 -10.66
CA ARG A 191 -6.75 -2.89 -11.21
C ARG A 191 -7.83 -3.80 -11.83
N THR A 192 -7.89 -5.06 -11.41
CA THR A 192 -8.96 -5.97 -11.81
C THR A 192 -10.24 -5.72 -11.01
N LEU A 193 -10.10 -5.33 -9.76
CA LEU A 193 -11.21 -5.04 -8.84
C LEU A 193 -11.28 -3.53 -8.56
N PRO A 194 -12.39 -3.04 -7.97
CA PRO A 194 -12.58 -1.62 -7.72
C PRO A 194 -11.48 -1.01 -6.84
N ALA A 195 -11.16 0.26 -7.09
CA ALA A 195 -10.33 1.06 -6.20
C ALA A 195 -11.14 1.56 -5.00
N ASN A 196 -10.44 1.91 -3.91
CA ASN A 196 -11.05 2.67 -2.83
C ASN A 196 -11.33 4.13 -3.25
N ALA A 197 -11.93 4.93 -2.37
CA ALA A 197 -12.32 6.31 -2.66
C ALA A 197 -11.14 7.26 -3.01
N TRP A 198 -9.89 6.84 -2.77
CA TRP A 198 -8.68 7.58 -3.13
C TRP A 198 -7.93 7.00 -4.35
N GLY A 199 -8.59 6.10 -5.10
CA GLY A 199 -8.04 5.52 -6.33
C GLY A 199 -6.91 4.52 -6.10
N LEU A 200 -6.91 3.86 -4.94
CA LEU A 200 -5.93 2.83 -4.59
C LEU A 200 -6.55 1.45 -4.73
N TYR A 201 -5.91 0.61 -5.51
CA TYR A 201 -6.39 -0.72 -5.86
C TYR A 201 -5.79 -1.78 -4.93
N GLU A 202 -6.55 -2.83 -4.69
CA GLU A 202 -6.17 -4.04 -3.96
C GLU A 202 -5.49 -3.77 -2.61
N MET A 203 -5.96 -2.73 -1.88
CA MET A 203 -5.52 -2.46 -0.50
C MET A 203 -6.04 -3.53 0.47
N HIS A 204 -7.07 -4.26 0.05
CA HIS A 204 -7.69 -5.35 0.78
C HIS A 204 -7.54 -6.65 -0.01
N GLY A 205 -6.82 -7.64 0.52
CA GLY A 205 -6.58 -8.92 -0.14
C GLY A 205 -5.52 -8.87 -1.24
N ASN A 206 -5.58 -9.81 -2.15
CA ASN A 206 -4.66 -10.04 -3.26
C ASN A 206 -3.27 -10.54 -2.80
N VAL A 207 -2.40 -9.68 -2.28
CA VAL A 207 -1.13 -10.06 -1.66
C VAL A 207 -0.89 -9.26 -0.39
N TRP A 208 -0.25 -9.87 0.62
CA TRP A 208 0.31 -9.12 1.75
C TRP A 208 1.33 -8.11 1.23
N GLU A 209 1.39 -6.95 1.87
CA GLU A 209 2.31 -5.89 1.50
C GLU A 209 3.26 -5.55 2.64
N TRP A 210 4.56 -5.54 2.33
CA TRP A 210 5.59 -5.10 3.26
C TRP A 210 5.47 -3.62 3.59
N CYS A 211 5.56 -3.30 4.89
CA CYS A 211 5.78 -1.94 5.37
C CYS A 211 7.24 -1.74 5.82
N GLU A 212 7.62 -0.46 5.99
CA GLU A 212 8.97 -0.09 6.46
C GLU A 212 9.20 -0.49 7.90
N ASP A 213 8.16 -0.49 8.73
CA ASP A 213 8.23 -0.56 10.17
C ASP A 213 8.66 -1.94 10.69
N TRP A 214 9.48 -1.91 11.75
CA TRP A 214 9.58 -3.05 12.64
C TRP A 214 8.29 -3.19 13.44
N TYR A 215 7.82 -4.42 13.58
CA TYR A 215 6.59 -4.70 14.34
C TYR A 215 6.80 -4.45 15.83
N ALA A 216 5.89 -3.68 16.43
CA ALA A 216 5.72 -3.47 17.86
C ALA A 216 4.24 -3.30 18.20
N ASP A 217 3.90 -3.38 19.48
CA ASP A 217 2.56 -3.03 19.94
C ASP A 217 2.32 -1.53 19.77
N TYR A 218 1.08 -1.15 19.48
CA TYR A 218 0.71 0.27 19.36
C TYR A 218 0.71 0.95 20.74
N PRO A 219 1.18 2.20 20.83
CA PRO A 219 1.03 3.01 22.03
C PRO A 219 -0.44 3.41 22.22
N HIS A 220 -0.78 3.78 23.46
CA HIS A 220 -2.12 4.30 23.79
C HIS A 220 -2.30 5.77 23.40
N GLU A 221 -1.21 6.52 23.39
CA GLU A 221 -1.21 7.96 23.13
C GLU A 221 -1.29 8.25 21.63
N PRO A 222 -1.86 9.41 21.24
CA PRO A 222 -1.83 9.88 19.87
C PRO A 222 -0.40 9.95 19.32
N GLN A 223 -0.24 9.61 18.05
CA GLN A 223 1.06 9.57 17.37
C GLN A 223 1.11 10.56 16.21
N ILE A 224 2.29 11.13 15.95
CA ILE A 224 2.55 11.96 14.77
C ILE A 224 3.66 11.29 13.96
N ASP A 225 3.39 11.02 12.69
CA ASP A 225 4.30 10.38 11.73
C ASP A 225 5.01 9.12 12.29
N PRO A 226 4.27 8.15 12.88
CA PRO A 226 4.91 6.98 13.49
C PRO A 226 5.63 6.13 12.45
N ARG A 227 6.80 5.59 12.86
CA ARG A 227 7.67 4.74 12.03
C ARG A 227 8.03 3.41 12.71
N GLY A 228 7.33 3.07 13.79
CA GLY A 228 7.70 1.93 14.61
C GLY A 228 9.05 2.12 15.31
N PRO A 229 9.54 1.09 16.03
CA PRO A 229 10.83 1.15 16.72
C PRO A 229 12.01 1.12 15.73
N ALA A 230 13.16 1.66 16.17
CA ALA A 230 14.37 1.73 15.34
C ALA A 230 14.96 0.34 14.97
N PHE A 231 14.67 -0.69 15.75
CA PHE A 231 15.11 -2.06 15.52
C PHE A 231 14.05 -3.07 16.00
N GLY A 232 14.08 -4.27 15.42
CA GLY A 232 13.15 -5.33 15.75
C GLY A 232 13.55 -6.66 15.13
N LYS A 233 12.72 -7.69 15.30
CA LYS A 233 12.94 -9.01 14.73
C LYS A 233 12.08 -9.27 13.49
N MET A 234 10.89 -8.67 13.45
CA MET A 234 9.88 -8.91 12.41
C MET A 234 9.44 -7.59 11.79
N ARG A 235 9.23 -7.58 10.48
CA ARG A 235 8.66 -6.46 9.72
C ARG A 235 7.15 -6.60 9.61
N VAL A 236 6.48 -5.46 9.53
CA VAL A 236 5.02 -5.39 9.39
C VAL A 236 4.59 -5.81 8.00
N LEU A 237 3.48 -6.57 7.94
CA LEU A 237 2.71 -6.90 6.76
C LEU A 237 1.27 -6.42 6.91
N ARG A 238 0.68 -5.95 5.81
CA ARG A 238 -0.68 -5.42 5.76
C ARG A 238 -1.45 -5.97 4.55
N GLY A 239 -2.78 -5.96 4.62
CA GLY A 239 -3.67 -6.16 3.48
C GLY A 239 -4.31 -7.54 3.35
N GLY A 240 -3.70 -8.60 3.84
CA GLY A 240 -4.19 -9.97 3.58
C GLY A 240 -3.88 -10.46 2.17
N THR A 241 -4.28 -11.69 1.85
CA THR A 241 -4.03 -12.29 0.53
C THR A 241 -5.27 -12.96 -0.08
N TRP A 242 -5.13 -13.37 -1.34
CA TRP A 242 -6.11 -14.17 -2.07
C TRP A 242 -6.45 -15.51 -1.38
N SER A 243 -5.57 -16.05 -0.53
CA SER A 243 -5.73 -17.32 0.17
C SER A 243 -6.17 -17.20 1.62
N ASP A 244 -6.28 -15.98 2.14
CA ASP A 244 -6.71 -15.73 3.51
C ASP A 244 -8.22 -15.53 3.62
N PRO A 245 -8.86 -15.91 4.74
CA PRO A 245 -10.19 -15.44 5.11
C PRO A 245 -10.31 -13.91 5.07
N ALA A 246 -11.48 -13.38 4.71
CA ALA A 246 -11.72 -11.94 4.57
C ALA A 246 -11.35 -11.10 5.80
N ARG A 247 -11.43 -11.68 7.02
CA ARG A 247 -11.02 -11.01 8.27
C ARG A 247 -9.56 -10.49 8.24
N TYR A 248 -8.68 -11.14 7.50
CA TYR A 248 -7.28 -10.73 7.36
C TYR A 248 -7.09 -9.58 6.37
N ALA A 249 -8.09 -9.29 5.55
CA ALA A 249 -8.07 -8.18 4.62
C ALA A 249 -8.67 -6.87 5.21
N ARG A 250 -9.07 -6.83 6.50
CA ARG A 250 -9.54 -5.58 7.15
C ARG A 250 -8.43 -4.53 7.19
N ALA A 251 -8.80 -3.28 7.12
CA ALA A 251 -7.86 -2.16 7.18
C ALA A 251 -6.95 -2.21 8.43
N ALA A 252 -7.50 -2.58 9.59
CA ALA A 252 -6.78 -2.64 10.86
C ALA A 252 -5.91 -3.91 11.03
N THR A 253 -6.10 -4.94 10.19
CA THR A 253 -5.39 -6.21 10.37
C THR A 253 -3.88 -6.03 10.19
N ARG A 254 -3.14 -6.54 11.16
CA ARG A 254 -1.69 -6.52 11.21
C ARG A 254 -1.14 -7.94 11.13
N SER A 255 -0.08 -8.11 10.36
CA SER A 255 0.74 -9.33 10.40
C SER A 255 2.22 -8.98 10.52
N ARG A 256 3.06 -9.97 10.76
CA ARG A 256 4.50 -9.79 10.93
C ARG A 256 5.25 -11.05 10.55
N ILE A 257 6.42 -10.86 9.95
CA ILE A 257 7.29 -11.97 9.59
C ILE A 257 8.76 -11.53 9.58
N GLU A 258 9.68 -12.47 9.65
CA GLU A 258 11.11 -12.19 9.53
C GLU A 258 11.46 -11.58 8.17
N PRO A 259 12.31 -10.52 8.12
CA PRO A 259 12.59 -9.77 6.90
C PRO A 259 13.28 -10.56 5.79
N ALA A 260 13.87 -11.70 6.10
CA ALA A 260 14.53 -12.59 5.13
C ALA A 260 13.59 -13.65 4.53
N TYR A 261 12.40 -13.85 5.11
CA TYR A 261 11.47 -14.87 4.64
C TYR A 261 10.72 -14.39 3.38
N ARG A 262 10.41 -15.33 2.46
CA ARG A 262 9.74 -15.08 1.18
C ARG A 262 8.43 -15.86 1.10
N PRO A 263 7.32 -15.32 1.60
CA PRO A 263 6.01 -15.96 1.43
C PRO A 263 5.53 -15.82 -0.03
N ARG A 264 4.92 -16.89 -0.58
CA ARG A 264 4.38 -16.90 -1.95
C ARG A 264 3.23 -15.92 -2.23
N SER A 265 2.78 -15.20 -1.24
CA SER A 265 1.64 -14.30 -1.33
C SER A 265 1.98 -12.91 -0.75
N THR A 266 3.26 -12.57 -0.73
CA THR A 266 3.73 -11.29 -0.16
C THR A 266 4.52 -10.51 -1.20
N GLY A 267 4.04 -9.29 -1.46
CA GLY A 267 4.64 -8.28 -2.30
C GLY A 267 4.82 -6.96 -1.53
N PHE A 268 4.74 -5.85 -2.22
CA PHE A 268 4.86 -4.50 -1.63
C PHE A 268 4.31 -3.44 -2.58
N ARG A 269 4.02 -2.26 -2.06
CA ARG A 269 3.80 -1.05 -2.88
C ARG A 269 4.81 0.03 -2.52
N LEU A 270 4.97 1.00 -3.41
CA LEU A 270 5.92 2.08 -3.26
C LEU A 270 5.27 3.34 -2.70
N VAL A 271 6.03 4.09 -1.94
CA VAL A 271 5.77 5.48 -1.59
C VAL A 271 6.93 6.31 -2.11
N LEU A 272 6.67 7.54 -2.58
CA LEU A 272 7.70 8.52 -2.84
C LEU A 272 7.73 9.50 -1.67
N GLY A 273 8.88 9.62 -1.05
CA GLY A 273 9.17 10.61 -0.02
C GLY A 273 9.54 11.96 -0.62
N ALA A 274 9.40 13.03 0.16
CA ALA A 274 9.99 14.31 -0.18
C ALA A 274 11.52 14.18 -0.24
N PRO A 275 12.19 14.97 -1.08
CA PRO A 275 13.65 15.03 -1.17
C PRO A 275 14.32 15.37 0.15
#